data_7c2b1a7c8a4b99959a8a138806cceb31
#
_entry.id   7c2b1a7c8a4b99959a8a138806cceb31
#
_cell.length_a   1.000
_cell.length_b   1.000
_cell.length_c   1.000
_cell.angle_alpha   90.00
_cell.angle_beta   90.00
_cell.angle_gamma   90.00
#
_symmetry.space_group_name_H-M   'P 1'
#
loop_
_entity.id
_entity.type
_entity.pdbx_description
1 polymer ?
#
loop_
_entity_poly.entity_id
_entity_poly.type
_entity_poly.pdbx_seq_one_letter_code
_entity_poly.pdbx_strand_id
1 'polypeptide(L)'
;MIRLDNVFLADDTLPMTFDLQVVAGERIAIVGPSGAGKSTLLNLIAGFVLPTRGEIWLNGENHTQSAPYERPVSMLFQENNLFPHLTVQQNLALGLKTSLKLTALEQDQIERVADAVGLTSFLSRLPNSLSGGQKQRVALARCLLRDKPILLLDEPFSALDPELRLEMLNLIDELCHSKNLTLLLVTHQPSELTGKVDRMLRIENGRISQQEKCA
;
A
#
# COMPACT_ATOMS: atom_id res chain seq x y z
N MET A 1 15.67 0.80 4.97
CA MET A 1 14.27 1.12 5.35
C MET A 1 13.47 -0.13 5.74
N ILE A 2 13.44 -1.15 4.89
CA ILE A 2 12.82 -2.45 5.20
C ILE A 2 13.92 -3.51 5.13
N ARG A 3 13.99 -4.41 6.13
CA ARG A 3 14.87 -5.58 6.11
C ARG A 3 14.12 -6.78 6.66
N LEU A 4 14.07 -7.82 5.87
CA LEU A 4 13.54 -9.14 6.22
C LEU A 4 14.72 -10.09 6.30
N ASP A 5 15.02 -10.59 7.50
CA ASP A 5 16.14 -11.50 7.74
C ASP A 5 15.58 -12.92 7.93
N ASN A 6 15.71 -13.77 6.91
CA ASN A 6 15.26 -15.16 6.91
C ASN A 6 13.82 -15.33 7.42
N VAL A 7 12.92 -14.44 7.02
CA VAL A 7 11.51 -14.45 7.43
C VAL A 7 10.84 -15.68 6.84
N PHE A 8 10.38 -16.58 7.70
CA PHE A 8 9.69 -17.80 7.34
C PHE A 8 8.27 -17.80 7.91
N LEU A 9 7.31 -18.14 7.08
CA LEU A 9 5.92 -18.38 7.45
C LEU A 9 5.60 -19.85 7.18
N ALA A 10 5.24 -20.58 8.23
CA ALA A 10 4.67 -21.90 8.10
C ALA A 10 3.22 -21.77 7.65
N ASP A 11 2.90 -22.34 6.50
CA ASP A 11 1.57 -22.41 5.94
C ASP A 11 1.39 -23.83 5.39
N ASP A 12 0.24 -24.45 5.66
CA ASP A 12 -0.02 -25.86 5.30
C ASP A 12 -0.09 -26.05 3.78
N THR A 13 -0.39 -25.00 3.03
CA THR A 13 -0.54 -25.05 1.57
C THR A 13 0.72 -24.61 0.85
N LEU A 14 1.36 -23.52 1.33
CA LEU A 14 2.54 -22.95 0.71
C LEU A 14 3.45 -22.30 1.77
N PRO A 15 4.45 -23.02 2.32
CA PRO A 15 5.43 -22.43 3.20
C PRO A 15 6.25 -21.35 2.47
N MET A 16 6.39 -20.18 3.10
CA MET A 16 7.01 -19.02 2.46
C MET A 16 8.29 -18.59 3.16
N THR A 17 9.26 -18.17 2.38
CA THR A 17 10.54 -17.64 2.89
C THR A 17 10.91 -16.38 2.16
N PHE A 18 11.14 -15.30 2.91
CA PHE A 18 11.53 -14.02 2.34
C PHE A 18 12.81 -13.50 2.98
N ASP A 19 13.76 -13.11 2.12
CA ASP A 19 14.97 -12.38 2.47
C ASP A 19 15.01 -11.15 1.57
N LEU A 20 14.96 -9.94 2.15
CA LEU A 20 14.78 -8.72 1.39
C LEU A 20 15.38 -7.52 2.11
N GLN A 21 16.09 -6.68 1.36
CA GLN A 21 16.51 -5.36 1.82
C GLN A 21 15.97 -4.29 0.87
N VAL A 22 15.38 -3.24 1.44
CA VAL A 22 14.85 -2.08 0.73
C VAL A 22 15.42 -0.82 1.37
N VAL A 23 16.01 0.05 0.57
CA VAL A 23 16.54 1.33 1.05
C VAL A 23 15.43 2.38 1.18
N ALA A 24 15.69 3.46 1.89
CA ALA A 24 14.73 4.56 2.01
C ALA A 24 14.48 5.22 0.64
N GLY A 25 13.23 5.50 0.33
CA GLY A 25 12.80 6.11 -0.94
C GLY A 25 12.78 5.15 -2.13
N GLU A 26 13.17 3.88 -1.96
CA GLU A 26 13.15 2.89 -3.05
C GLU A 26 11.71 2.49 -3.38
N ARG A 27 11.41 2.43 -4.68
CA ARG A 27 10.11 2.05 -5.23
C ARG A 27 10.23 0.69 -5.89
N ILE A 28 9.47 -0.29 -5.39
CA ILE A 28 9.57 -1.69 -5.81
C ILE A 28 8.24 -2.17 -6.36
N ALA A 29 8.25 -2.73 -7.57
CA ALA A 29 7.15 -3.51 -8.10
C ALA A 29 7.29 -4.97 -7.69
N ILE A 30 6.18 -5.58 -7.25
CA ILE A 30 6.10 -7.00 -6.91
C ILE A 30 5.19 -7.70 -7.91
N VAL A 31 5.74 -8.67 -8.62
CA VAL A 31 5.05 -9.45 -9.64
C VAL A 31 5.11 -10.94 -9.34
N GLY A 32 4.25 -11.72 -9.99
CA GLY A 32 4.22 -13.18 -9.87
C GLY A 32 2.81 -13.73 -10.04
N PRO A 33 2.67 -15.05 -10.18
CA PRO A 33 1.36 -15.69 -10.36
C PRO A 33 0.43 -15.47 -9.17
N SER A 34 -0.88 -15.69 -9.36
CA SER A 34 -1.84 -15.68 -8.27
C SER A 34 -1.48 -16.78 -7.25
N GLY A 35 -1.65 -16.48 -5.97
CA GLY A 35 -1.30 -17.41 -4.89
C GLY A 35 0.20 -17.54 -4.60
N ALA A 36 1.10 -16.84 -5.29
CA ALA A 36 2.56 -16.96 -5.09
C ALA A 36 3.07 -16.42 -3.75
N GLY A 37 2.25 -15.68 -2.97
CA GLY A 37 2.65 -15.09 -1.69
C GLY A 37 2.89 -13.57 -1.73
N LYS A 38 2.50 -12.87 -2.81
CA LYS A 38 2.69 -11.41 -2.94
C LYS A 38 1.99 -10.62 -1.82
N SER A 39 0.69 -10.82 -1.64
CA SER A 39 -0.09 -10.18 -0.57
C SER A 39 0.38 -10.62 0.82
N THR A 40 0.84 -11.87 0.95
CA THR A 40 1.40 -12.39 2.21
C THR A 40 2.68 -11.65 2.59
N LEU A 41 3.56 -11.36 1.63
CA LEU A 41 4.76 -10.53 1.88
C LEU A 41 4.36 -9.14 2.40
N LEU A 42 3.39 -8.48 1.76
CA LEU A 42 2.90 -7.18 2.25
C LEU A 42 2.28 -7.29 3.66
N ASN A 43 1.48 -8.33 3.92
CA ASN A 43 0.86 -8.57 5.23
C ASN A 43 1.88 -8.85 6.33
N LEU A 44 2.99 -9.56 6.04
CA LEU A 44 4.12 -9.75 6.97
C LEU A 44 4.77 -8.40 7.31
N ILE A 45 5.04 -7.55 6.31
CA ILE A 45 5.64 -6.22 6.52
C ILE A 45 4.66 -5.31 7.30
N ALA A 46 3.36 -5.38 7.01
CA ALA A 46 2.35 -4.57 7.68
C ALA A 46 1.96 -5.08 9.08
N GLY A 47 2.31 -6.34 9.43
CA GLY A 47 2.04 -6.94 10.75
C GLY A 47 0.68 -7.60 10.89
N PHE A 48 -0.06 -7.80 9.80
CA PHE A 48 -1.31 -8.56 9.80
C PHE A 48 -1.07 -10.08 9.86
N VAL A 49 0.12 -10.51 9.47
CA VAL A 49 0.62 -11.87 9.63
C VAL A 49 1.96 -11.78 10.34
N LEU A 50 2.16 -12.63 11.35
CA LEU A 50 3.43 -12.72 12.07
C LEU A 50 4.27 -13.88 11.50
N PRO A 51 5.59 -13.72 11.37
CA PRO A 51 6.45 -14.79 10.89
C PRO A 51 6.57 -15.90 11.94
N THR A 52 6.75 -17.14 11.48
CA THR A 52 7.06 -18.30 12.35
C THR A 52 8.50 -18.20 12.88
N ARG A 53 9.40 -17.65 12.06
CA ARG A 53 10.81 -17.38 12.41
C ARG A 53 11.39 -16.29 11.51
N GLY A 54 12.56 -15.77 11.88
CA GLY A 54 13.22 -14.66 11.21
C GLY A 54 12.81 -13.33 11.82
N GLU A 55 13.32 -12.24 11.26
CA GLU A 55 13.13 -10.91 11.82
C GLU A 55 12.67 -9.91 10.75
N ILE A 56 11.80 -9.00 11.17
CA ILE A 56 11.30 -7.88 10.36
C ILE A 56 11.75 -6.57 10.98
N TRP A 57 12.57 -5.83 10.25
CA TRP A 57 13.08 -4.53 10.65
C TRP A 57 12.50 -3.45 9.74
N LEU A 58 11.87 -2.43 10.33
CA LEU A 58 11.30 -1.31 9.62
C LEU A 58 11.87 -0.02 10.20
N ASN A 59 12.40 0.84 9.35
CA ASN A 59 12.99 2.14 9.75
C ASN A 59 14.04 2.04 10.86
N GLY A 60 14.78 0.92 10.91
CA GLY A 60 15.84 0.68 11.90
C GLY A 60 15.38 0.04 13.21
N GLU A 61 14.08 -0.19 13.39
CA GLU A 61 13.49 -0.82 14.57
C GLU A 61 13.00 -2.24 14.28
N ASN A 62 13.11 -3.15 15.25
CA ASN A 62 12.59 -4.51 15.12
C ASN A 62 11.08 -4.53 15.35
N HIS A 63 10.35 -4.88 14.29
CA HIS A 63 8.89 -4.95 14.27
C HIS A 63 8.36 -6.38 14.10
N THR A 64 9.17 -7.40 14.36
CA THR A 64 8.80 -8.82 14.16
C THR A 64 7.49 -9.19 14.85
N GLN A 65 7.27 -8.69 16.08
CA GLN A 65 6.09 -9.00 16.90
C GLN A 65 5.17 -7.79 17.12
N SER A 66 5.48 -6.62 16.56
CA SER A 66 4.66 -5.42 16.79
C SER A 66 3.34 -5.48 16.03
N ALA A 67 2.31 -4.90 16.63
CA ALA A 67 0.98 -4.79 16.03
C ALA A 67 1.00 -3.86 14.79
N PRO A 68 0.03 -4.01 13.85
CA PRO A 68 0.00 -3.19 12.62
C PRO A 68 -0.04 -1.68 12.86
N TYR A 69 -0.69 -1.21 13.91
CA TYR A 69 -0.81 0.22 14.21
C TYR A 69 0.50 0.85 14.73
N GLU A 70 1.43 0.05 15.25
CA GLU A 70 2.75 0.46 15.74
C GLU A 70 3.77 0.61 14.61
N ARG A 71 3.50 -0.01 13.45
CA ARG A 71 4.44 -0.04 12.33
C ARG A 71 4.42 1.26 11.53
N PRO A 72 5.57 1.71 11.02
CA PRO A 72 5.69 2.91 10.19
C PRO A 72 5.19 2.67 8.75
N VAL A 73 4.02 2.06 8.61
CA VAL A 73 3.49 1.54 7.34
C VAL A 73 2.07 2.06 7.10
N SER A 74 1.80 2.49 5.87
CA SER A 74 0.44 2.62 5.32
C SER A 74 0.21 1.51 4.32
N MET A 75 -0.95 0.83 4.40
CA MET A 75 -1.28 -0.26 3.48
C MET A 75 -2.65 -0.07 2.86
N LEU A 76 -2.70 -0.25 1.54
CA LEU A 76 -3.92 -0.41 0.77
C LEU A 76 -4.08 -1.90 0.45
N PHE A 77 -5.21 -2.47 0.85
CA PHE A 77 -5.56 -3.87 0.59
C PHE A 77 -6.26 -4.01 -0.76
N GLN A 78 -6.19 -5.18 -1.34
CA GLN A 78 -6.92 -5.54 -2.56
C GLN A 78 -8.44 -5.31 -2.41
N GLU A 79 -9.01 -5.68 -1.25
CA GLU A 79 -10.34 -5.24 -0.85
C GLU A 79 -10.24 -3.85 -0.22
N ASN A 80 -11.01 -2.88 -0.73
CA ASN A 80 -10.87 -1.46 -0.37
C ASN A 80 -11.10 -1.14 1.12
N ASN A 81 -11.66 -2.07 1.90
CA ASN A 81 -11.88 -1.96 3.35
C ASN A 81 -12.48 -0.62 3.80
N LEU A 82 -13.48 -0.12 3.04
CA LEU A 82 -14.20 1.09 3.41
C LEU A 82 -15.26 0.78 4.45
N PHE A 83 -15.47 1.71 5.37
CA PHE A 83 -16.53 1.64 6.35
C PHE A 83 -17.85 2.06 5.69
N PRO A 84 -18.81 1.13 5.46
CA PRO A 84 -20.00 1.39 4.63
C PRO A 84 -20.99 2.38 5.26
N HIS A 85 -20.93 2.57 6.57
CA HIS A 85 -21.76 3.49 7.34
C HIS A 85 -21.17 4.90 7.49
N LEU A 86 -19.94 5.12 7.04
CA LEU A 86 -19.26 6.40 7.05
C LEU A 86 -19.25 7.00 5.64
N THR A 87 -19.40 8.33 5.54
CA THR A 87 -19.24 9.05 4.26
C THR A 87 -17.82 8.92 3.73
N VAL A 88 -17.60 9.31 2.47
CA VAL A 88 -16.24 9.37 1.89
C VAL A 88 -15.34 10.24 2.76
N GLN A 89 -15.77 11.46 3.11
CA GLN A 89 -15.02 12.36 3.98
C GLN A 89 -14.64 11.72 5.33
N GLN A 90 -15.60 11.03 5.96
CA GLN A 90 -15.35 10.32 7.22
C GLN A 90 -14.39 9.13 7.04
N ASN A 91 -14.50 8.39 5.93
CA ASN A 91 -13.52 7.35 5.59
C ASN A 91 -12.12 7.92 5.43
N LEU A 92 -11.98 9.07 4.76
CA LEU A 92 -10.69 9.77 4.62
C LEU A 92 -10.16 10.25 5.97
N ALA A 93 -11.03 10.80 6.83
CA ALA A 93 -10.67 11.27 8.17
C ALA A 93 -10.01 10.20 9.04
N LEU A 94 -10.40 8.92 8.88
CA LEU A 94 -9.77 7.79 9.56
C LEU A 94 -8.30 7.58 9.16
N GLY A 95 -7.86 8.14 8.05
CA GLY A 95 -6.44 8.18 7.67
C GLY A 95 -5.63 9.10 8.58
N LEU A 96 -6.24 10.17 9.09
CA LEU A 96 -5.57 11.13 9.99
C LEU A 96 -5.71 10.71 11.46
N LYS A 97 -6.93 10.38 11.89
CA LYS A 97 -7.23 10.01 13.28
C LYS A 97 -8.52 9.21 13.41
N THR A 98 -8.64 8.47 14.51
CA THR A 98 -9.83 7.65 14.82
C THR A 98 -11.02 8.49 15.27
N SER A 99 -10.78 9.65 15.89
CA SER A 99 -11.85 10.58 16.23
C SER A 99 -12.24 11.38 14.99
N LEU A 100 -13.50 11.34 14.58
CA LEU A 100 -13.98 12.07 13.39
C LEU A 100 -14.12 13.61 13.62
N LYS A 101 -13.64 14.12 14.75
CA LYS A 101 -13.62 15.57 15.03
C LYS A 101 -12.38 16.18 14.39
N LEU A 102 -12.54 16.80 13.24
CA LEU A 102 -11.48 17.40 12.47
C LEU A 102 -11.24 18.85 12.87
N THR A 103 -9.98 19.27 12.87
CA THR A 103 -9.58 20.67 12.87
C THR A 103 -9.72 21.25 11.44
N ALA A 104 -9.68 22.58 11.30
CA ALA A 104 -9.72 23.22 9.98
C ALA A 104 -8.56 22.78 9.08
N LEU A 105 -7.34 22.58 9.63
CA LEU A 105 -6.19 22.10 8.89
C LEU A 105 -6.37 20.65 8.39
N GLU A 106 -6.92 19.78 9.22
CA GLU A 106 -7.19 18.39 8.82
C GLU A 106 -8.30 18.30 7.76
N GLN A 107 -9.30 19.19 7.87
CA GLN A 107 -10.34 19.32 6.86
C GLN A 107 -9.74 19.71 5.49
N ASP A 108 -8.88 20.72 5.47
CA ASP A 108 -8.19 21.19 4.28
C ASP A 108 -7.25 20.11 3.69
N GLN A 109 -6.58 19.31 4.54
CA GLN A 109 -5.80 18.16 4.07
C GLN A 109 -6.67 17.11 3.36
N ILE A 110 -7.85 16.80 3.91
CA ILE A 110 -8.80 15.86 3.30
C ILE A 110 -9.28 16.40 1.94
N GLU A 111 -9.64 17.67 1.86
CA GLU A 111 -10.12 18.30 0.63
C GLU A 111 -9.04 18.28 -0.46
N ARG A 112 -7.79 18.63 -0.13
CA ARG A 112 -6.66 18.54 -1.08
C ARG A 112 -6.42 17.13 -1.60
N VAL A 113 -6.42 16.12 -0.72
CA VAL A 113 -6.22 14.74 -1.15
C VAL A 113 -7.43 14.26 -1.96
N ALA A 114 -8.65 14.63 -1.57
CA ALA A 114 -9.85 14.28 -2.33
C ALA A 114 -9.84 14.90 -3.74
N ASP A 115 -9.36 16.13 -3.88
CA ASP A 115 -9.20 16.80 -5.16
C ASP A 115 -8.18 16.08 -6.04
N ALA A 116 -7.01 15.78 -5.48
CA ALA A 116 -5.93 15.06 -6.18
C ALA A 116 -6.35 13.68 -6.74
N VAL A 117 -7.31 13.00 -6.09
CA VAL A 117 -7.84 11.72 -6.55
C VAL A 117 -9.22 11.84 -7.24
N GLY A 118 -9.68 13.07 -7.56
CA GLY A 118 -10.95 13.32 -8.25
C GLY A 118 -12.19 12.90 -7.46
N LEU A 119 -12.22 13.13 -6.13
CA LEU A 119 -13.31 12.73 -5.24
C LEU A 119 -14.04 13.90 -4.57
N THR A 120 -13.72 15.15 -4.88
CA THR A 120 -14.28 16.34 -4.22
C THR A 120 -15.81 16.34 -4.21
N SER A 121 -16.44 16.01 -5.33
CA SER A 121 -17.93 15.96 -5.45
C SER A 121 -18.58 14.74 -4.76
N PHE A 122 -17.79 13.84 -4.19
CA PHE A 122 -18.26 12.59 -3.57
C PHE A 122 -18.12 12.59 -2.05
N LEU A 123 -17.52 13.62 -1.44
CA LEU A 123 -17.17 13.66 -0.02
C LEU A 123 -18.34 13.36 0.94
N SER A 124 -19.56 13.80 0.60
CA SER A 124 -20.76 13.56 1.40
C SER A 124 -21.45 12.21 1.13
N ARG A 125 -21.00 11.44 0.13
CA ARG A 125 -21.65 10.18 -0.25
C ARG A 125 -21.20 9.02 0.64
N LEU A 126 -22.05 8.00 0.74
CA LEU A 126 -21.70 6.72 1.35
C LEU A 126 -21.03 5.79 0.33
N PRO A 127 -20.14 4.88 0.75
CA PRO A 127 -19.44 3.94 -0.14
C PRO A 127 -20.36 3.09 -1.03
N ASN A 128 -21.56 2.76 -0.57
CA ASN A 128 -22.52 1.95 -1.35
C ASN A 128 -23.02 2.65 -2.62
N SER A 129 -22.92 3.98 -2.70
CA SER A 129 -23.30 4.77 -3.88
C SER A 129 -22.16 5.01 -4.86
N LEU A 130 -20.95 4.46 -4.58
CA LEU A 130 -19.76 4.64 -5.37
C LEU A 130 -19.50 3.45 -6.32
N SER A 131 -18.93 3.74 -7.49
CA SER A 131 -18.37 2.70 -8.36
C SER A 131 -17.15 2.01 -7.73
N GLY A 132 -16.75 0.85 -8.28
CA GLY A 132 -15.53 0.14 -7.83
C GLY A 132 -14.28 1.02 -7.85
N GLY A 133 -14.05 1.73 -8.93
CA GLY A 133 -12.91 2.64 -9.07
C GLY A 133 -12.97 3.84 -8.10
N GLN A 134 -14.17 4.39 -7.83
CA GLN A 134 -14.32 5.43 -6.82
C GLN A 134 -13.98 4.92 -5.41
N LYS A 135 -14.45 3.72 -5.06
CA LYS A 135 -14.09 3.07 -3.78
C LYS A 135 -12.59 2.87 -3.65
N GLN A 136 -11.93 2.44 -4.73
CA GLN A 136 -10.49 2.22 -4.75
C GLN A 136 -9.72 3.53 -4.53
N ARG A 137 -10.14 4.63 -5.18
CA ARG A 137 -9.58 5.98 -4.96
C ARG A 137 -9.78 6.49 -3.53
N VAL A 138 -10.94 6.23 -2.91
CA VAL A 138 -11.18 6.56 -1.48
C VAL A 138 -10.20 5.81 -0.58
N ALA A 139 -10.00 4.52 -0.81
CA ALA A 139 -9.07 3.71 -0.03
C ALA A 139 -7.62 4.17 -0.19
N LEU A 140 -7.21 4.53 -1.43
CA LEU A 140 -5.90 5.09 -1.71
C LEU A 140 -5.71 6.46 -1.00
N ALA A 141 -6.66 7.38 -1.14
CA ALA A 141 -6.61 8.69 -0.48
C ALA A 141 -6.50 8.56 1.04
N ARG A 142 -7.25 7.63 1.66
CA ARG A 142 -7.13 7.33 3.09
C ARG A 142 -5.73 6.83 3.47
N CYS A 143 -5.12 6.01 2.61
CA CYS A 143 -3.76 5.50 2.81
C CYS A 143 -2.72 6.63 2.76
N LEU A 144 -2.86 7.55 1.80
CA LEU A 144 -1.96 8.70 1.64
C LEU A 144 -2.06 9.70 2.80
N LEU A 145 -3.24 9.86 3.40
CA LEU A 145 -3.46 10.73 4.56
C LEU A 145 -2.77 10.23 5.85
N ARG A 146 -2.43 8.94 5.94
CA ARG A 146 -1.74 8.39 7.12
C ARG A 146 -0.32 8.90 7.30
N ASP A 147 0.29 9.45 6.27
CA ASP A 147 1.62 10.07 6.28
C ASP A 147 2.71 9.18 6.90
N LYS A 148 2.76 7.90 6.50
CA LYS A 148 3.76 6.94 6.94
C LYS A 148 4.88 6.80 5.90
N PRO A 149 6.14 6.59 6.30
CA PRO A 149 7.28 6.55 5.37
C PRO A 149 7.31 5.31 4.45
N ILE A 150 6.55 4.26 4.78
CA ILE A 150 6.45 3.04 3.96
C ILE A 150 5.01 2.91 3.45
N LEU A 151 4.87 2.81 2.13
CA LEU A 151 3.60 2.65 1.44
C LEU A 151 3.53 1.26 0.79
N LEU A 152 2.55 0.46 1.21
CA LEU A 152 2.29 -0.87 0.66
C LEU A 152 0.97 -0.85 -0.11
N LEU A 153 1.01 -1.19 -1.39
CA LEU A 153 -0.15 -1.18 -2.26
C LEU A 153 -0.38 -2.58 -2.87
N ASP A 154 -1.49 -3.19 -2.55
CA ASP A 154 -1.88 -4.51 -3.06
C ASP A 154 -2.91 -4.35 -4.18
N GLU A 155 -2.48 -4.44 -5.43
CA GLU A 155 -3.29 -4.27 -6.65
C GLU A 155 -4.16 -2.98 -6.63
N PRO A 156 -3.55 -1.81 -6.39
CA PRO A 156 -4.26 -0.57 -6.08
C PRO A 156 -5.13 -0.03 -7.22
N PHE A 157 -5.00 -0.57 -8.43
CA PHE A 157 -5.62 -0.02 -9.63
C PHE A 157 -6.45 -1.04 -10.42
N SER A 158 -6.72 -2.23 -9.85
CA SER A 158 -7.42 -3.33 -10.55
C SER A 158 -8.82 -2.97 -11.02
N ALA A 159 -9.51 -2.03 -10.36
CA ALA A 159 -10.86 -1.59 -10.70
C ALA A 159 -10.92 -0.26 -11.47
N LEU A 160 -9.76 0.28 -11.91
CA LEU A 160 -9.67 1.53 -12.67
C LEU A 160 -9.56 1.26 -14.16
N ASP A 161 -10.14 2.16 -14.97
CA ASP A 161 -9.88 2.20 -16.42
C ASP A 161 -8.42 2.64 -16.69
N PRO A 162 -7.88 2.37 -17.89
CA PRO A 162 -6.46 2.60 -18.18
C PRO A 162 -6.01 4.07 -18.02
N GLU A 163 -6.85 5.03 -18.39
CA GLU A 163 -6.52 6.46 -18.32
C GLU A 163 -6.40 6.91 -16.85
N LEU A 164 -7.42 6.61 -16.05
CA LEU A 164 -7.44 6.94 -14.64
C LEU A 164 -6.34 6.20 -13.84
N ARG A 165 -6.01 4.97 -14.26
CA ARG A 165 -4.91 4.20 -13.67
C ARG A 165 -3.57 4.92 -13.87
N LEU A 166 -3.31 5.43 -15.07
CA LEU A 166 -2.10 6.18 -15.38
C LEU A 166 -2.02 7.48 -14.57
N GLU A 167 -3.14 8.19 -14.40
CA GLU A 167 -3.21 9.39 -13.55
C GLU A 167 -2.86 9.06 -12.09
N MET A 168 -3.42 7.98 -11.54
CA MET A 168 -3.15 7.56 -10.16
C MET A 168 -1.71 7.07 -9.98
N LEU A 169 -1.14 6.41 -10.98
CA LEU A 169 0.28 6.03 -10.96
C LEU A 169 1.19 7.27 -10.95
N ASN A 170 0.89 8.29 -11.75
CA ASN A 170 1.63 9.55 -11.74
C ASN A 170 1.54 10.26 -10.38
N LEU A 171 0.34 10.33 -9.81
CA LEU A 171 0.14 10.91 -8.49
C LEU A 171 0.96 10.20 -7.40
N ILE A 172 0.99 8.86 -7.40
CA ILE A 172 1.78 8.09 -6.44
C ILE A 172 3.27 8.33 -6.66
N ASP A 173 3.73 8.37 -7.91
CA ASP A 173 5.11 8.63 -8.26
C ASP A 173 5.57 10.01 -7.76
N GLU A 174 4.80 11.08 -8.00
CA GLU A 174 5.04 12.42 -7.50
C GLU A 174 5.09 12.47 -5.97
N LEU A 175 4.17 11.79 -5.28
CA LEU A 175 4.14 11.72 -3.83
C LEU A 175 5.33 10.96 -3.26
N CYS A 176 5.73 9.86 -3.89
CA CYS A 176 6.91 9.10 -3.49
C CYS A 176 8.18 9.96 -3.59
N HIS A 177 8.32 10.72 -4.68
CA HIS A 177 9.46 11.64 -4.84
C HIS A 177 9.42 12.80 -3.85
N SER A 178 8.28 13.50 -3.73
CA SER A 178 8.18 14.70 -2.89
C SER A 178 8.35 14.42 -1.39
N LYS A 179 7.90 13.25 -0.93
CA LYS A 179 7.95 12.83 0.48
C LYS A 179 9.03 11.78 0.78
N ASN A 180 9.83 11.38 -0.22
CA ASN A 180 10.81 10.30 -0.11
C ASN A 180 10.21 9.00 0.45
N LEU A 181 9.02 8.61 -0.03
CA LEU A 181 8.32 7.41 0.43
C LEU A 181 8.99 6.14 -0.13
N THR A 182 9.08 5.12 0.70
CA THR A 182 9.45 3.77 0.27
C THR A 182 8.19 3.04 -0.17
N LEU A 183 8.15 2.58 -1.43
CA LEU A 183 6.97 1.98 -2.04
C LEU A 183 7.19 0.50 -2.35
N LEU A 184 6.27 -0.37 -1.91
CA LEU A 184 6.09 -1.72 -2.43
C LEU A 184 4.70 -1.83 -3.08
N LEU A 185 4.66 -2.12 -4.37
CA LEU A 185 3.43 -2.16 -5.15
C LEU A 185 3.27 -3.51 -5.85
N VAL A 186 2.24 -4.26 -5.49
CA VAL A 186 1.84 -5.48 -6.19
C VAL A 186 1.03 -5.13 -7.43
N THR A 187 1.42 -5.65 -8.58
CA THR A 187 0.70 -5.43 -9.85
C THR A 187 0.77 -6.64 -10.77
N HIS A 188 -0.25 -6.78 -11.61
CA HIS A 188 -0.28 -7.70 -12.75
C HIS A 188 0.15 -7.06 -14.06
N GLN A 189 0.40 -5.74 -14.08
CA GLN A 189 0.73 -4.96 -15.27
C GLN A 189 2.05 -4.19 -15.09
N PRO A 190 3.19 -4.89 -14.99
CA PRO A 190 4.49 -4.25 -14.72
C PRO A 190 4.94 -3.28 -15.81
N SER A 191 4.47 -3.45 -17.05
CA SER A 191 4.80 -2.56 -18.17
C SER A 191 4.35 -1.10 -17.96
N GLU A 192 3.30 -0.87 -17.17
CA GLU A 192 2.82 0.48 -16.84
C GLU A 192 3.72 1.21 -15.83
N LEU A 193 4.63 0.48 -15.17
CA LEU A 193 5.54 1.01 -14.14
C LEU A 193 6.92 1.40 -14.68
N THR A 194 7.12 1.33 -16.00
CA THR A 194 8.40 1.71 -16.63
C THR A 194 8.78 3.15 -16.24
N GLY A 195 9.99 3.33 -15.71
CA GLY A 195 10.49 4.62 -15.22
C GLY A 195 9.90 5.10 -13.88
N LYS A 196 8.96 4.35 -13.27
CA LYS A 196 8.30 4.72 -12.00
C LYS A 196 8.74 3.87 -10.81
N VAL A 197 9.45 2.78 -11.06
CA VAL A 197 10.00 1.89 -10.03
C VAL A 197 11.49 1.66 -10.25
N ASP A 198 12.21 1.49 -9.18
CA ASP A 198 13.67 1.33 -9.19
C ASP A 198 14.06 -0.14 -9.32
N ARG A 199 13.18 -1.05 -8.85
CA ARG A 199 13.42 -2.50 -8.84
C ARG A 199 12.12 -3.28 -8.99
N MET A 200 12.21 -4.45 -9.63
CA MET A 200 11.15 -5.42 -9.72
C MET A 200 11.52 -6.69 -8.95
N LEU A 201 10.60 -7.18 -8.12
CA LEU A 201 10.71 -8.46 -7.43
C LEU A 201 9.71 -9.43 -8.03
N ARG A 202 10.18 -10.60 -8.43
CA ARG A 202 9.33 -11.72 -8.82
C ARG A 202 9.16 -12.69 -7.67
N ILE A 203 7.92 -12.96 -7.28
CA ILE A 203 7.60 -13.96 -6.25
C ILE A 203 6.98 -15.19 -6.92
N GLU A 204 7.55 -16.35 -6.63
CA GLU A 204 7.10 -17.66 -7.11
C GLU A 204 7.23 -18.69 -5.98
N ASN A 205 6.20 -19.49 -5.79
CA ASN A 205 6.19 -20.58 -4.80
C ASN A 205 6.64 -20.11 -3.39
N GLY A 206 6.13 -18.96 -2.94
CA GLY A 206 6.43 -18.44 -1.61
C GLY A 206 7.86 -17.88 -1.42
N ARG A 207 8.58 -17.58 -2.49
CA ARG A 207 9.96 -17.07 -2.45
C ARG A 207 10.18 -15.97 -3.47
N ILE A 208 11.15 -15.11 -3.18
CA ILE A 208 11.65 -14.15 -4.19
C ILE A 208 12.56 -14.95 -5.14
N SER A 209 12.06 -15.19 -6.37
CA SER A 209 12.77 -15.95 -7.39
C SER A 209 13.72 -15.08 -8.22
N GLN A 210 13.43 -13.79 -8.35
CA GLN A 210 14.21 -12.86 -9.17
C GLN A 210 14.11 -11.44 -8.64
N GLN A 211 15.21 -10.68 -8.77
CA GLN A 211 15.28 -9.26 -8.45
C GLN A 211 16.00 -8.54 -9.60
N GLU A 212 15.30 -7.62 -10.25
CA GLU A 212 15.82 -6.86 -11.39
C GLU A 212 15.78 -5.36 -11.08
N LYS A 213 16.88 -4.65 -11.35
CA LYS A 213 16.88 -3.19 -11.35
C LYS A 213 16.17 -2.71 -12.62
N CYS A 214 15.24 -1.77 -12.45
CA CYS A 214 14.62 -1.08 -13.57
C CYS A 214 15.50 0.13 -13.93
N ALA A 215 15.80 0.25 -15.24
CA ALA A 215 16.60 1.35 -15.77
C ALA A 215 15.74 2.62 -15.94
#